data_53f09223f20f3913207344a642fe9da3
#
_entry.id   53f09223f20f3913207344a642fe9da3
#
_cell.length_a   1.000
_cell.length_b   1.000
_cell.length_c   1.000
_cell.angle_alpha   90.00
_cell.angle_beta   90.00
_cell.angle_gamma   90.00
#
_symmetry.space_group_name_H-M   'P 1'
#
loop_
_entity.id
_entity.type
_entity.pdbx_description
1 polymer ?
#
loop_
_entity_poly.entity_id
_entity_poly.type
_entity_poly.pdbx_seq_one_letter_code
_entity_poly.pdbx_strand_id
1 'polypeptide(L)'
;MTAFPYFPIRTLVIAAALAGAATCGAPAIGQTQTSAVPPGSATATPDNAVLLTVFLKHDQSRPLAELNAQLAKQGFYKAFPPSGVEVVSWTVTMGIGQIVVLRLPASRLREVNRVLEDTAWGAYRTEFYPTYDYKAIALGERERGK
;
A
#
# COMPACT_ATOMS: atom_id res chain seq x y z
N MET A 1 31.49 -29.79 -24.55
CA MET A 1 31.74 -30.94 -23.65
C MET A 1 32.61 -30.44 -22.52
N THR A 2 32.02 -30.00 -21.42
CA THR A 2 32.73 -29.71 -20.16
C THR A 2 31.78 -30.02 -19.01
N ALA A 3 32.16 -31.04 -18.26
CA ALA A 3 31.40 -31.64 -17.19
C ALA A 3 31.48 -30.79 -15.91
N PHE A 4 30.37 -30.64 -15.18
CA PHE A 4 30.32 -30.11 -13.84
C PHE A 4 30.54 -31.23 -12.81
N PRO A 5 31.33 -31.01 -11.75
CA PRO A 5 31.52 -32.01 -10.72
C PRO A 5 30.40 -31.95 -9.66
N TYR A 6 29.88 -33.11 -9.34
CA TYR A 6 28.98 -33.42 -8.20
C TYR A 6 29.75 -33.33 -6.88
N PHE A 7 29.19 -32.62 -5.87
CA PHE A 7 29.62 -32.69 -4.48
C PHE A 7 28.66 -33.55 -3.66
N PRO A 8 29.17 -34.52 -2.90
CA PRO A 8 28.32 -35.35 -2.04
C PRO A 8 28.06 -34.70 -0.67
N ILE A 9 26.80 -34.80 -0.25
CA ILE A 9 26.29 -34.43 1.07
C ILE A 9 26.85 -35.38 2.12
N ARG A 10 27.59 -34.85 3.11
CA ARG A 10 27.98 -35.59 4.32
C ARG A 10 27.00 -35.33 5.44
N THR A 11 26.23 -36.36 5.75
CA THR A 11 25.39 -36.48 6.93
C THR A 11 26.26 -36.56 8.16
N LEU A 12 26.11 -35.65 9.11
CA LEU A 12 26.69 -35.79 10.46
C LEU A 12 25.55 -35.95 11.48
N VAL A 13 25.43 -37.16 11.97
CA VAL A 13 24.61 -37.54 13.13
C VAL A 13 25.47 -37.34 14.37
N ILE A 14 25.05 -36.55 15.34
CA ILE A 14 25.57 -36.58 16.70
C ILE A 14 24.40 -36.72 17.64
N ALA A 15 24.46 -37.81 18.39
CA ALA A 15 23.49 -38.18 19.40
C ALA A 15 23.96 -37.72 20.81
N ALA A 16 23.00 -37.39 21.65
CA ALA A 16 22.87 -37.59 23.10
C ALA A 16 23.82 -36.87 24.07
N ALA A 17 23.25 -36.19 25.03
CA ALA A 17 23.28 -36.59 26.47
C ALA A 17 22.34 -35.72 27.34
N LEU A 18 21.64 -36.40 28.24
CA LEU A 18 20.80 -35.90 29.32
C LEU A 18 21.61 -35.20 30.41
N ALA A 19 21.09 -34.19 31.09
CA ALA A 19 20.74 -34.13 32.51
C ALA A 19 20.70 -32.68 33.03
N GLY A 20 19.74 -32.39 33.90
CA GLY A 20 19.86 -31.27 34.82
C GLY A 20 18.59 -30.44 34.98
N ALA A 21 17.68 -30.86 35.87
CA ALA A 21 16.56 -30.05 36.34
C ALA A 21 17.04 -28.88 37.19
N ALA A 22 16.58 -27.68 36.91
CA ALA A 22 16.49 -26.59 37.88
C ALA A 22 15.27 -25.75 37.58
N THR A 23 14.24 -25.92 38.39
CA THR A 23 13.02 -25.12 38.44
C THR A 23 13.35 -23.77 39.05
N CYS A 24 13.42 -22.72 38.26
CA CYS A 24 13.23 -21.35 38.75
C CYS A 24 11.99 -20.77 38.03
N GLY A 25 10.91 -20.67 38.81
CA GLY A 25 9.69 -20.01 38.37
C GLY A 25 9.95 -18.51 38.19
N ALA A 26 9.91 -18.02 36.94
CA ALA A 26 9.77 -16.63 36.65
C ALA A 26 8.31 -16.35 36.35
N PRO A 27 7.70 -15.23 36.85
CA PRO A 27 6.35 -14.88 36.51
C PRO A 27 6.29 -14.57 35.00
N ALA A 28 5.45 -15.30 34.29
CA ALA A 28 5.09 -15.01 32.91
C ALA A 28 4.35 -13.66 32.89
N ILE A 29 5.06 -12.60 32.55
CA ILE A 29 4.42 -11.36 32.13
C ILE A 29 3.73 -11.71 30.81
N GLY A 30 2.42 -11.83 30.86
CA GLY A 30 1.58 -12.06 29.67
C GLY A 30 1.80 -10.91 28.70
N GLN A 31 2.65 -11.13 27.69
CA GLN A 31 2.66 -10.29 26.51
C GLN A 31 1.34 -10.53 25.78
N THR A 32 0.41 -9.59 25.92
CA THR A 32 -0.76 -9.52 25.07
C THR A 32 -0.24 -9.37 23.65
N GLN A 33 -0.16 -10.46 22.91
CA GLN A 33 0.08 -10.42 21.46
C GLN A 33 -1.10 -9.70 20.86
N THR A 34 -0.93 -8.41 20.60
CA THR A 34 -1.80 -7.69 19.70
C THR A 34 -1.68 -8.39 18.36
N SER A 35 -2.68 -9.19 18.00
CA SER A 35 -2.75 -9.85 16.70
C SER A 35 -2.65 -8.74 15.64
N ALA A 36 -1.51 -8.66 14.98
CA ALA A 36 -1.33 -7.76 13.85
C ALA A 36 -2.32 -8.19 12.77
N VAL A 37 -3.34 -7.36 12.52
CA VAL A 37 -4.25 -7.54 11.40
C VAL A 37 -3.42 -7.55 10.13
N PRO A 38 -3.56 -8.55 9.24
CA PRO A 38 -2.80 -8.60 8.00
C PRO A 38 -2.99 -7.30 7.20
N PRO A 39 -1.93 -6.72 6.62
CA PRO A 39 -2.08 -5.54 5.76
C PRO A 39 -3.02 -5.91 4.59
N GLY A 40 -4.06 -5.11 4.41
CA GLY A 40 -5.09 -5.31 3.37
C GLY A 40 -6.47 -5.76 3.86
N SER A 41 -6.61 -6.22 5.11
CA SER A 41 -7.91 -6.68 5.65
C SER A 41 -8.74 -5.58 6.33
N ALA A 42 -8.17 -4.41 6.59
CA ALA A 42 -8.91 -3.35 7.25
C ALA A 42 -9.89 -2.66 6.29
N THR A 43 -11.16 -2.58 6.71
CA THR A 43 -12.20 -1.79 6.03
C THR A 43 -12.15 -0.36 6.54
N ALA A 44 -12.40 0.62 5.67
CA ALA A 44 -12.50 2.01 6.06
C ALA A 44 -13.72 2.21 6.96
N THR A 45 -13.50 2.78 8.14
CA THR A 45 -14.55 3.24 9.06
C THR A 45 -14.35 4.74 9.29
N PRO A 46 -15.37 5.48 9.83
CA PRO A 46 -15.19 6.88 10.11
C PRO A 46 -13.95 7.21 10.95
N ASP A 47 -13.58 6.33 11.87
CA ASP A 47 -12.47 6.55 12.81
C ASP A 47 -11.08 6.25 12.25
N ASN A 48 -10.97 5.41 11.18
CA ASN A 48 -9.69 5.00 10.61
C ASN A 48 -9.49 5.40 9.15
N ALA A 49 -10.51 6.00 8.53
CA ALA A 49 -10.46 6.40 7.15
C ALA A 49 -9.67 7.69 6.95
N VAL A 50 -8.78 7.67 5.98
CA VAL A 50 -8.14 8.85 5.44
C VAL A 50 -8.59 9.07 4.00
N LEU A 51 -8.64 10.33 3.59
CA LEU A 51 -8.72 10.65 2.17
C LEU A 51 -7.31 10.74 1.62
N LEU A 52 -7.08 10.13 0.46
CA LEU A 52 -5.82 10.21 -0.25
C LEU A 52 -6.05 10.83 -1.61
N THR A 53 -5.51 12.03 -1.83
CA THR A 53 -5.52 12.67 -3.14
C THR A 53 -4.29 12.25 -3.93
N VAL A 54 -4.51 11.63 -5.07
CA VAL A 54 -3.49 11.12 -5.99
C VAL A 54 -3.51 11.96 -7.26
N PHE A 55 -2.37 12.54 -7.61
CA PHE A 55 -2.14 13.20 -8.88
C PHE A 55 -1.40 12.23 -9.82
N LEU A 56 -2.01 11.96 -10.97
CA LEU A 56 -1.44 11.18 -12.04
C LEU A 56 -1.09 12.14 -13.18
N LYS A 57 0.10 12.72 -13.11
CA LYS A 57 0.56 13.74 -14.04
C LYS A 57 1.08 13.11 -15.32
N HIS A 58 0.54 13.54 -16.47
CA HIS A 58 1.01 13.09 -17.77
C HIS A 58 2.42 13.59 -18.06
N ASP A 59 3.25 12.73 -18.64
CA ASP A 59 4.46 13.17 -19.31
C ASP A 59 4.10 13.79 -20.66
N GLN A 60 4.09 15.12 -20.72
CA GLN A 60 3.71 15.88 -21.92
C GLN A 60 4.75 15.82 -23.05
N SER A 61 5.91 15.22 -22.83
CA SER A 61 6.90 14.96 -23.88
C SER A 61 6.54 13.76 -24.76
N ARG A 62 5.50 13.02 -24.39
CA ARG A 62 5.06 11.78 -25.07
C ARG A 62 3.60 11.88 -25.51
N PRO A 63 3.25 11.32 -26.68
CA PRO A 63 1.87 11.24 -27.12
C PRO A 63 0.99 10.46 -26.13
N LEU A 64 -0.24 10.93 -25.91
CA LEU A 64 -1.18 10.29 -24.98
C LEU A 64 -1.47 8.82 -25.34
N ALA A 65 -1.48 8.50 -26.63
CA ALA A 65 -1.68 7.13 -27.09
C ALA A 65 -0.59 6.16 -26.60
N GLU A 66 0.67 6.60 -26.55
CA GLU A 66 1.79 5.81 -26.03
C GLU A 66 1.66 5.61 -24.53
N LEU A 67 1.31 6.65 -23.78
CA LEU A 67 1.10 6.57 -22.34
C LEU A 67 -0.03 5.58 -22.02
N ASN A 68 -1.15 5.65 -22.74
CA ASN A 68 -2.28 4.73 -22.58
C ASN A 68 -1.90 3.28 -22.92
N ALA A 69 -1.15 3.07 -23.98
CA ALA A 69 -0.65 1.73 -24.35
C ALA A 69 0.27 1.16 -23.26
N GLN A 70 1.12 2.00 -22.67
CA GLN A 70 1.98 1.60 -21.56
C GLN A 70 1.16 1.23 -20.31
N LEU A 71 0.19 2.04 -19.91
CA LEU A 71 -0.70 1.76 -18.78
C LEU A 71 -1.47 0.44 -18.97
N ALA A 72 -1.97 0.20 -20.19
CA ALA A 72 -2.66 -1.04 -20.52
C ALA A 72 -1.72 -2.25 -20.38
N LYS A 73 -0.48 -2.13 -20.87
CA LYS A 73 0.56 -3.18 -20.75
C LYS A 73 0.93 -3.46 -19.30
N GLN A 74 1.01 -2.42 -18.47
CA GLN A 74 1.32 -2.52 -17.04
C GLN A 74 0.11 -2.99 -16.21
N GLY A 75 -1.08 -3.10 -16.80
CA GLY A 75 -2.30 -3.54 -16.12
C GLY A 75 -2.86 -2.52 -15.12
N PHE A 76 -2.56 -1.23 -15.30
CA PHE A 76 -2.95 -0.16 -14.39
C PHE A 76 -4.44 -0.19 -14.03
N TYR A 77 -5.33 -0.17 -15.02
CA TYR A 77 -6.78 -0.13 -14.78
C TYR A 77 -7.37 -1.43 -14.19
N LYS A 78 -6.58 -2.52 -14.14
CA LYS A 78 -6.98 -3.75 -13.46
C LYS A 78 -6.56 -3.76 -11.99
N ALA A 79 -5.47 -3.09 -11.67
CA ALA A 79 -4.86 -3.10 -10.34
C ALA A 79 -5.20 -1.87 -9.52
N PHE A 80 -5.46 -0.73 -10.16
CA PHE A 80 -5.74 0.54 -9.49
C PHE A 80 -7.17 1.02 -9.76
N PRO A 81 -7.92 1.38 -8.69
CA PRO A 81 -7.56 1.28 -7.29
C PRO A 81 -7.56 -0.17 -6.78
N PRO A 82 -6.82 -0.50 -5.71
CA PRO A 82 -6.87 -1.81 -5.08
C PRO A 82 -8.29 -2.18 -4.63
N SER A 83 -8.61 -3.47 -4.68
CA SER A 83 -9.93 -3.97 -4.27
C SER A 83 -10.31 -3.51 -2.86
N GLY A 84 -11.56 -3.02 -2.69
CA GLY A 84 -12.07 -2.52 -1.41
C GLY A 84 -11.57 -1.12 -1.02
N VAL A 85 -10.86 -0.42 -1.90
CA VAL A 85 -10.58 1.02 -1.75
C VAL A 85 -11.69 1.79 -2.46
N GLU A 86 -12.35 2.71 -1.71
CA GLU A 86 -13.42 3.55 -2.26
C GLU A 86 -12.83 4.67 -3.13
N VAL A 87 -13.35 4.83 -4.34
CA VAL A 87 -13.07 6.00 -5.19
C VAL A 87 -14.11 7.08 -4.89
N VAL A 88 -13.68 8.14 -4.22
CA VAL A 88 -14.54 9.31 -3.92
C VAL A 88 -14.72 10.18 -5.15
N SER A 89 -13.65 10.39 -5.91
CA SER A 89 -13.69 11.09 -7.20
C SER A 89 -12.54 10.69 -8.09
N TRP A 90 -12.75 10.76 -9.41
CA TRP A 90 -11.71 10.57 -10.41
C TRP A 90 -11.97 11.54 -11.56
N THR A 91 -11.14 12.54 -11.68
CA THR A 91 -11.33 13.66 -12.63
C THR A 91 -10.11 13.85 -13.51
N VAL A 92 -10.32 14.37 -14.70
CA VAL A 92 -9.25 14.84 -15.58
C VAL A 92 -9.09 16.35 -15.40
N THR A 93 -7.88 16.78 -15.10
CA THR A 93 -7.51 18.20 -15.00
C THR A 93 -6.64 18.53 -16.21
N MET A 94 -7.15 19.40 -17.09
CA MET A 94 -6.44 19.81 -18.30
C MET A 94 -5.07 20.41 -17.95
N GLY A 95 -4.04 20.01 -18.68
CA GLY A 95 -2.66 20.46 -18.46
C GLY A 95 -1.92 19.76 -17.31
N ILE A 96 -2.60 18.98 -16.47
CA ILE A 96 -1.98 18.22 -15.38
C ILE A 96 -2.05 16.72 -15.66
N GLY A 97 -3.26 16.19 -15.85
CA GLY A 97 -3.51 14.76 -15.94
C GLY A 97 -4.76 14.38 -15.17
N GLN A 98 -4.68 13.34 -14.35
CA GLN A 98 -5.83 12.88 -13.58
C GLN A 98 -5.62 13.15 -12.09
N ILE A 99 -6.72 13.46 -11.40
CA ILE A 99 -6.75 13.58 -9.94
C ILE A 99 -7.76 12.55 -9.43
N VAL A 100 -7.29 11.69 -8.55
CA VAL A 100 -8.10 10.65 -7.92
C VAL A 100 -8.14 10.90 -6.43
N VAL A 101 -9.32 10.90 -5.85
CA VAL A 101 -9.50 10.97 -4.39
C VAL A 101 -10.01 9.61 -3.93
N LEU A 102 -9.26 8.97 -3.08
CA LEU A 102 -9.55 7.67 -2.50
C LEU A 102 -9.91 7.80 -1.03
N ARG A 103 -10.81 6.93 -0.55
CA ARG A 103 -11.08 6.74 0.88
C ARG A 103 -10.60 5.35 1.28
N LEU A 104 -9.70 5.27 2.25
CA LEU A 104 -9.11 4.01 2.69
C LEU A 104 -8.63 4.10 4.15
N PRO A 105 -8.48 2.96 4.84
CA PRO A 105 -7.80 2.93 6.13
C PRO A 105 -6.32 3.32 5.96
N ALA A 106 -5.75 4.03 6.91
CA ALA A 106 -4.34 4.44 6.88
C ALA A 106 -3.37 3.24 6.72
N SER A 107 -3.73 2.08 7.23
CA SER A 107 -2.96 0.83 7.11
C SER A 107 -2.79 0.34 5.66
N ARG A 108 -3.65 0.79 4.73
CA ARG A 108 -3.61 0.42 3.31
C ARG A 108 -2.89 1.43 2.41
N LEU A 109 -2.37 2.52 2.97
CA LEU A 109 -1.62 3.52 2.19
C LEU A 109 -0.46 2.90 1.41
N ARG A 110 0.30 2.00 2.06
CA ARG A 110 1.42 1.30 1.41
C ARG A 110 0.97 0.45 0.22
N GLU A 111 -0.16 -0.21 0.31
CA GLU A 111 -0.71 -1.03 -0.78
C GLU A 111 -1.04 -0.16 -2.00
N VAL A 112 -1.72 0.97 -1.79
CA VAL A 112 -2.03 1.92 -2.88
C VAL A 112 -0.74 2.44 -3.53
N ASN A 113 0.26 2.82 -2.71
CA ASN A 113 1.54 3.28 -3.22
C ASN A 113 2.22 2.22 -4.09
N ARG A 114 2.28 0.96 -3.63
CA ARG A 114 2.91 -0.14 -4.38
C ARG A 114 2.21 -0.39 -5.71
N VAL A 115 0.88 -0.39 -5.74
CA VAL A 115 0.14 -0.53 -7.00
C VAL A 115 0.49 0.58 -7.99
N LEU A 116 0.62 1.81 -7.52
CA LEU A 116 1.03 2.94 -8.37
C LEU A 116 2.46 2.80 -8.88
N GLU A 117 3.40 2.41 -8.01
CA GLU A 117 4.80 2.15 -8.39
C GLU A 117 4.88 1.07 -9.47
N ASP A 118 4.15 -0.02 -9.31
CA ASP A 118 4.23 -1.18 -10.19
C ASP A 118 3.50 -0.95 -11.54
N THR A 119 2.43 -0.13 -11.56
CA THR A 119 1.54 -0.07 -12.72
C THR A 119 1.39 1.30 -13.38
N ALA A 120 1.77 2.38 -12.70
CA ALA A 120 1.60 3.75 -13.21
C ALA A 120 2.92 4.43 -13.58
N TRP A 121 4.03 4.03 -12.95
CA TRP A 121 5.32 4.67 -13.19
C TRP A 121 5.82 4.45 -14.62
N GLY A 122 6.47 5.48 -15.16
CA GLY A 122 6.89 5.52 -16.57
C GLY A 122 5.81 6.01 -17.53
N ALA A 123 4.51 5.92 -17.15
CA ALA A 123 3.42 6.55 -17.86
C ALA A 123 2.93 7.82 -17.14
N TYR A 124 2.89 7.76 -15.81
CA TYR A 124 2.55 8.90 -14.95
C TYR A 124 3.71 9.27 -14.04
N ARG A 125 3.85 10.55 -13.76
CA ARG A 125 4.48 11.08 -12.58
C ARG A 125 3.42 11.16 -11.49
N THR A 126 3.60 10.42 -10.39
CA THR A 126 2.62 10.31 -9.32
C THR A 126 3.00 11.16 -8.12
N GLU A 127 2.00 11.83 -7.54
CA GLU A 127 2.11 12.52 -6.26
C GLU A 127 0.89 12.18 -5.43
N PHE A 128 1.03 11.99 -4.12
CA PHE A 128 -0.08 11.65 -3.26
C PHE A 128 0.02 12.38 -1.92
N TYR A 129 -1.14 12.88 -1.49
CA TYR A 129 -1.30 13.67 -0.29
C TYR A 129 -2.46 13.11 0.54
N PRO A 130 -2.22 12.69 1.79
CA PRO A 130 -3.29 12.47 2.73
C PRO A 130 -4.04 13.79 2.96
N THR A 131 -5.36 13.74 2.89
CA THR A 131 -6.23 14.89 3.06
C THR A 131 -7.36 14.55 4.03
N TYR A 132 -8.07 15.56 4.52
CA TYR A 132 -9.29 15.39 5.30
C TYR A 132 -10.37 16.33 4.78
N ASP A 133 -11.63 15.98 5.01
CA ASP A 133 -12.76 16.81 4.61
C ASP A 133 -12.90 17.98 5.57
N TYR A 134 -12.65 19.17 5.07
CA TYR A 134 -12.76 20.43 5.82
C TYR A 134 -14.10 21.15 5.58
N LYS A 135 -14.98 20.62 4.69
CA LYS A 135 -16.19 21.30 4.24
C LYS A 135 -17.13 21.68 5.40
N ALA A 136 -17.41 20.74 6.29
CA ALA A 136 -18.31 20.99 7.41
C ALA A 136 -17.78 22.08 8.35
N ILE A 137 -16.46 22.07 8.62
CA ILE A 137 -15.80 23.08 9.45
C ILE A 137 -15.88 24.45 8.78
N ALA A 138 -15.51 24.52 7.49
CA ALA A 138 -15.54 25.78 6.74
C ALA A 138 -16.93 26.41 6.66
N LEU A 139 -17.98 25.60 6.50
CA LEU A 139 -19.36 26.09 6.51
C LEU A 139 -19.78 26.58 7.88
N GLY A 140 -19.41 25.90 8.96
CA GLY A 140 -19.67 26.34 10.33
C GLY A 140 -18.97 27.67 10.68
N GLU A 141 -17.72 27.87 10.22
CA GLU A 141 -17.01 29.15 10.40
C GLU A 141 -17.70 30.28 9.64
N ARG A 142 -18.15 30.01 8.40
CA ARG A 142 -18.89 31.00 7.60
C ARG A 142 -20.19 31.45 8.26
N GLU A 143 -20.90 30.56 8.96
CA GLU A 143 -22.12 30.89 9.65
C GLU A 143 -21.88 31.69 10.94
N ARG A 144 -20.77 31.42 11.63
CA ARG A 144 -20.35 32.18 12.83
C ARG A 144 -19.84 33.57 12.51
N GLY A 145 -19.35 33.82 11.32
CA GLY A 145 -18.85 35.12 10.85
C GLY A 145 -19.92 36.05 10.28
N LYS A 146 -21.20 35.65 10.31
CA LYS A 146 -22.36 36.48 9.94
C LYS A 146 -22.94 37.16 11.17
#